data_73e32804cf5e2d735c4039b2675b74a5
#
_entry.id   73e32804cf5e2d735c4039b2675b74a5
#
_cell.length_a   1.000
_cell.length_b   1.000
_cell.length_c   1.000
_cell.angle_alpha   90.00
_cell.angle_beta   90.00
_cell.angle_gamma   90.00
#
_symmetry.space_group_name_H-M   'P 1'
#
loop_
_entity.id
_entity.type
_entity.pdbx_description
1 polymer ?
#
loop_
_entity_poly.entity_id
_entity_poly.type
_entity_poly.pdbx_seq_one_letter_code
_entity_poly.pdbx_strand_id
1 'polypeptide(L)'
;MNQSPLQKARYQYSPKLPGMLRNGISEICVKEGNATQSVADQEKIAALFPNTYGKKEITFEKGENTSAAKKQVVGVILSGGQAPGGHNVICGLYDALKATSKENVLYGFKNGPIGLLEDNYVEFDDAYIDAYRNTGGFDIIGSGRTKLETEEQFAVAAKVCEKHGITAIVIIGGDDSNTNAAVLAEYFAAHNTGVQVIGCPKTIDGDLKNEDIECSFGFDTATKTYSELIGNIERDANSAKKYWHFVKVMGRSASHVALECALETQPNICLISEEVAAKKQSLSEIADYIADAVEKRSANGNNFGVAIIPEGVVEFVPEFKVLIAEINELLAGNKTEEFNALGSWEEKYAFIEKGLTAESMAVFAILPQTIQQQLFLERDPHGNVQVSLIESEKLFSALVKDKLTERGFTGKFNALHHFFGYEGRCAFPSNFDADYCYSLGYNEFMLIQYGYNGYLSKVSNLSKPAEEWVAGGMPITKMMNIERRNGEDKPVIKKALVELDGKPFKFFEANRDTWAVETAYTYPGAIQYYGPTEVCDLTTRTLALEKGE
;
A
#
# COMPACT_ATOMS: atom_id res chain seq x y z
N MET A 1 -19.31 16.30 -14.48
CA MET A 1 -19.71 14.89 -14.31
C MET A 1 -21.07 14.80 -13.64
N ASN A 2 -21.90 13.82 -14.02
CA ASN A 2 -23.17 13.58 -13.30
C ASN A 2 -22.83 12.95 -11.93
N GLN A 3 -23.24 13.61 -10.86
CA GLN A 3 -22.97 13.19 -9.49
C GLN A 3 -24.22 12.57 -8.88
N SER A 4 -24.06 11.41 -8.21
CA SER A 4 -25.15 10.82 -7.45
C SER A 4 -25.52 11.68 -6.21
N PRO A 5 -26.72 11.53 -5.64
CA PRO A 5 -27.08 12.19 -4.40
C PRO A 5 -26.12 11.87 -3.24
N LEU A 6 -25.66 10.62 -3.16
CA LEU A 6 -24.70 10.18 -2.14
C LEU A 6 -23.34 10.87 -2.30
N GLN A 7 -22.86 10.98 -3.53
CA GLN A 7 -21.60 11.69 -3.83
C GLN A 7 -21.71 13.18 -3.44
N LYS A 8 -22.84 13.84 -3.75
CA LYS A 8 -23.08 15.23 -3.33
C LYS A 8 -23.08 15.39 -1.81
N ALA A 9 -23.71 14.45 -1.09
CA ALA A 9 -23.67 14.45 0.37
C ALA A 9 -22.24 14.22 0.88
N ARG A 10 -21.48 13.35 0.25
CA ARG A 10 -20.09 13.07 0.61
C ARG A 10 -19.17 14.27 0.47
N TYR A 11 -19.36 15.15 -0.51
CA TYR A 11 -18.62 16.41 -0.63
C TYR A 11 -18.79 17.34 0.57
N GLN A 12 -19.92 17.23 1.28
CA GLN A 12 -20.20 18.06 2.46
C GLN A 12 -19.53 17.56 3.74
N TYR A 13 -18.95 16.36 3.71
CA TYR A 13 -18.18 15.87 4.85
C TYR A 13 -16.99 16.78 5.10
N SER A 14 -16.87 17.28 6.33
CA SER A 14 -15.75 18.12 6.76
C SER A 14 -14.73 17.25 7.50
N PRO A 15 -13.57 16.96 6.90
CA PRO A 15 -12.55 16.17 7.55
C PRO A 15 -12.07 16.84 8.86
N LYS A 16 -11.83 16.00 9.86
CA LYS A 16 -11.33 16.42 11.16
C LYS A 16 -9.82 16.63 11.10
N LEU A 17 -9.31 17.50 11.94
CA LEU A 17 -7.89 17.78 12.10
C LEU A 17 -7.43 17.49 13.53
N PRO A 18 -6.16 17.11 13.72
CA PRO A 18 -5.50 17.19 15.01
C PRO A 18 -5.78 18.53 15.68
N GLY A 19 -6.11 18.51 16.97
CA GLY A 19 -6.47 19.74 17.70
C GLY A 19 -5.41 20.84 17.57
N MET A 20 -4.14 20.45 17.47
CA MET A 20 -3.02 21.37 17.29
C MET A 20 -3.06 22.12 15.95
N LEU A 21 -3.40 21.43 14.86
CA LEU A 21 -3.43 22.02 13.51
C LEU A 21 -4.61 22.99 13.29
N ARG A 22 -5.57 23.04 14.21
CA ARG A 22 -6.68 24.00 14.17
C ARG A 22 -6.27 25.42 14.62
N ASN A 23 -5.11 25.53 15.25
CA ASN A 23 -4.57 26.83 15.67
C ASN A 23 -3.93 27.56 14.49
N GLY A 24 -3.83 28.87 14.57
CA GLY A 24 -3.06 29.64 13.59
C GLY A 24 -1.55 29.37 13.72
N ILE A 25 -0.80 29.59 12.64
CA ILE A 25 0.66 29.36 12.61
C ILE A 25 1.39 30.09 13.76
N SER A 26 0.91 31.27 14.16
CA SER A 26 1.49 32.04 15.27
C SER A 26 1.35 31.36 16.63
N GLU A 27 0.46 30.39 16.77
CA GLU A 27 0.20 29.66 18.01
C GLU A 27 0.80 28.24 18.01
N ILE A 28 1.54 27.89 16.97
CA ILE A 28 2.17 26.57 16.80
C ILE A 28 3.69 26.75 16.87
N CYS A 29 4.35 25.91 17.63
CA CYS A 29 5.81 25.80 17.65
C CYS A 29 6.25 24.39 17.36
N VAL A 30 7.52 24.23 17.00
CA VAL A 30 8.15 22.94 16.74
C VAL A 30 8.83 22.44 18.02
N LYS A 31 8.52 21.21 18.39
CA LYS A 31 9.30 20.45 19.37
C LYS A 31 10.18 19.46 18.65
N GLU A 32 11.48 19.61 18.81
CA GLU A 32 12.46 18.66 18.29
C GLU A 32 12.56 17.42 19.18
N GLY A 33 12.53 16.26 18.54
CA GLY A 33 12.82 14.96 19.14
C GLY A 33 14.32 14.61 19.06
N ASN A 34 14.59 13.32 19.00
CA ASN A 34 15.93 12.79 18.88
C ASN A 34 16.45 12.85 17.42
N ALA A 35 17.77 12.91 17.27
CA ALA A 35 18.40 12.68 15.97
C ALA A 35 18.12 11.25 15.52
N THR A 36 17.89 11.07 14.23
CA THR A 36 17.49 9.78 13.65
C THR A 36 18.65 9.05 13.00
N GLN A 37 18.51 7.75 12.86
CA GLN A 37 19.40 6.90 12.07
C GLN A 37 18.55 6.04 11.14
N SER A 38 19.12 5.59 10.03
CA SER A 38 18.47 4.64 9.13
C SER A 38 18.27 3.28 9.79
N VAL A 39 17.29 2.51 9.29
CA VAL A 39 16.95 1.17 9.81
C VAL A 39 18.15 0.23 9.79
N ALA A 40 18.97 0.31 8.72
CA ALA A 40 20.20 -0.43 8.55
C ALA A 40 21.18 0.36 7.66
N ASP A 41 22.38 -0.17 7.45
CA ASP A 41 23.40 0.38 6.54
C ASP A 41 23.72 1.87 6.80
N GLN A 42 23.76 2.25 8.06
CA GLN A 42 23.81 3.66 8.51
C GLN A 42 24.94 4.47 7.87
N GLU A 43 26.15 3.91 7.80
CA GLU A 43 27.30 4.60 7.19
C GLU A 43 27.10 4.84 5.70
N LYS A 44 26.55 3.83 4.98
CA LYS A 44 26.28 3.96 3.54
C LYS A 44 25.17 4.97 3.28
N ILE A 45 24.08 4.93 4.05
CA ILE A 45 22.98 5.88 3.91
C ILE A 45 23.45 7.29 4.26
N ALA A 46 24.21 7.48 5.33
CA ALA A 46 24.77 8.79 5.69
C ALA A 46 25.69 9.36 4.59
N ALA A 47 26.48 8.50 3.92
CA ALA A 47 27.33 8.92 2.81
C ALA A 47 26.55 9.33 1.56
N LEU A 48 25.38 8.70 1.31
CA LEU A 48 24.50 9.02 0.18
C LEU A 48 23.64 10.25 0.43
N PHE A 49 23.34 10.57 1.69
CA PHE A 49 22.44 11.65 2.10
C PHE A 49 23.08 12.62 3.09
N PRO A 50 24.26 13.21 2.80
CA PRO A 50 25.02 14.03 3.75
C PRO A 50 24.27 15.28 4.23
N ASN A 51 23.30 15.81 3.47
CA ASN A 51 22.55 17.01 3.82
C ASN A 51 21.22 16.71 4.54
N THR A 52 20.66 15.50 4.38
CA THR A 52 19.34 15.13 4.90
C THR A 52 19.36 14.01 5.95
N TYR A 53 20.48 13.28 6.07
CA TYR A 53 20.63 12.23 7.08
C TYR A 53 20.83 12.78 8.50
N GLY A 54 20.38 12.02 9.51
CA GLY A 54 20.62 12.31 10.93
C GLY A 54 19.83 13.49 11.49
N LYS A 55 18.89 14.04 10.71
CA LYS A 55 18.00 15.11 11.19
C LYS A 55 17.12 14.59 12.32
N LYS A 56 16.59 15.51 13.14
CA LYS A 56 15.70 15.17 14.26
C LYS A 56 14.27 14.92 13.79
N GLU A 57 13.58 14.04 14.48
CA GLU A 57 12.11 14.03 14.41
C GLU A 57 11.54 15.32 15.00
N ILE A 58 10.34 15.66 14.57
CA ILE A 58 9.64 16.84 15.09
C ILE A 58 8.16 16.52 15.37
N THR A 59 7.62 17.25 16.33
CA THR A 59 6.17 17.35 16.55
C THR A 59 5.77 18.81 16.63
N PHE A 60 4.52 19.10 16.31
CA PHE A 60 3.93 20.42 16.47
C PHE A 60 3.21 20.50 17.82
N GLU A 61 3.53 21.53 18.59
CA GLU A 61 2.93 21.80 19.91
C GLU A 61 2.42 23.25 19.99
N LYS A 62 1.55 23.50 20.97
CA LYS A 62 1.08 24.86 21.22
C LYS A 62 2.21 25.71 21.76
N GLY A 63 2.43 26.86 21.13
CA GLY A 63 3.47 27.81 21.55
C GLY A 63 3.45 29.06 20.67
N GLU A 64 4.16 30.07 21.08
CA GLU A 64 4.31 31.29 20.28
C GLU A 64 5.31 31.09 19.15
N ASN A 65 4.90 31.39 17.93
CA ASN A 65 5.77 31.46 16.77
C ASN A 65 5.89 32.90 16.28
N THR A 66 7.06 33.46 16.43
CA THR A 66 7.37 34.85 16.00
C THR A 66 7.81 34.92 14.53
N SER A 67 7.96 33.77 13.87
CA SER A 67 8.36 33.71 12.45
C SER A 67 7.20 34.18 11.57
N ALA A 68 7.46 35.17 10.72
CA ALA A 68 6.48 35.62 9.74
C ALA A 68 6.17 34.48 8.74
N ALA A 69 4.90 34.33 8.41
CA ALA A 69 4.50 33.41 7.34
C ALA A 69 5.15 33.85 6.02
N LYS A 70 5.87 32.91 5.37
CA LYS A 70 6.47 33.16 4.06
C LYS A 70 5.49 32.81 2.98
N LYS A 71 5.52 33.53 1.86
CA LYS A 71 4.79 33.14 0.66
C LYS A 71 5.32 31.79 0.17
N GLN A 72 4.41 30.88 -0.11
CA GLN A 72 4.73 29.53 -0.60
C GLN A 72 4.14 29.31 -2.00
N VAL A 73 4.93 28.71 -2.85
CA VAL A 73 4.50 28.17 -4.14
C VAL A 73 4.87 26.69 -4.12
N VAL A 74 3.88 25.84 -4.05
CA VAL A 74 4.08 24.40 -3.82
C VAL A 74 3.66 23.61 -5.05
N GLY A 75 4.48 22.64 -5.44
CA GLY A 75 4.13 21.62 -6.43
C GLY A 75 3.74 20.31 -5.75
N VAL A 76 2.67 19.65 -6.17
CA VAL A 76 2.28 18.34 -5.67
C VAL A 76 2.25 17.29 -6.77
N ILE A 77 2.69 16.08 -6.45
CA ILE A 77 2.81 14.94 -7.35
C ILE A 77 2.15 13.72 -6.71
N LEU A 78 1.22 13.07 -7.45
CA LEU A 78 0.70 11.74 -7.10
C LEU A 78 1.55 10.68 -7.80
N SER A 79 2.23 9.82 -7.03
CA SER A 79 3.20 8.85 -7.57
C SER A 79 2.84 7.41 -7.23
N GLY A 80 2.95 6.53 -8.22
CA GLY A 80 2.70 5.10 -8.09
C GLY A 80 1.24 4.70 -8.24
N GLY A 81 0.86 3.55 -7.65
CA GLY A 81 -0.52 3.05 -7.68
C GLY A 81 -1.47 3.92 -6.88
N GLN A 82 -2.73 3.95 -7.28
CA GLN A 82 -3.77 4.73 -6.61
C GLN A 82 -4.08 4.19 -5.20
N ALA A 83 -4.54 5.08 -4.33
CA ALA A 83 -5.05 4.76 -3.01
C ALA A 83 -6.16 5.76 -2.62
N PRO A 84 -7.18 5.33 -1.86
CA PRO A 84 -8.21 6.25 -1.37
C PRO A 84 -7.60 7.33 -0.47
N GLY A 85 -8.04 8.57 -0.63
CA GLY A 85 -7.60 9.69 0.21
C GLY A 85 -6.55 10.61 -0.40
N GLY A 86 -5.96 10.27 -1.56
CA GLY A 86 -4.98 11.15 -2.23
C GLY A 86 -5.54 12.53 -2.54
N HIS A 87 -6.81 12.63 -2.93
CA HIS A 87 -7.48 13.91 -3.13
C HIS A 87 -7.61 14.70 -1.82
N ASN A 88 -7.85 14.03 -0.70
CA ASN A 88 -7.95 14.68 0.62
C ASN A 88 -6.58 15.22 1.09
N VAL A 89 -5.47 14.56 0.76
CA VAL A 89 -4.13 15.12 1.02
C VAL A 89 -3.95 16.43 0.28
N ILE A 90 -4.27 16.46 -1.02
CA ILE A 90 -4.18 17.69 -1.82
C ILE A 90 -5.13 18.78 -1.29
N CYS A 91 -6.36 18.42 -0.91
CA CYS A 91 -7.31 19.37 -0.31
C CYS A 91 -6.78 19.95 1.01
N GLY A 92 -6.22 19.11 1.89
CA GLY A 92 -5.64 19.56 3.15
C GLY A 92 -4.46 20.51 2.95
N LEU A 93 -3.57 20.19 2.02
CA LEU A 93 -2.44 21.04 1.64
C LEU A 93 -2.92 22.38 1.06
N TYR A 94 -3.90 22.35 0.15
CA TYR A 94 -4.49 23.54 -0.45
C TYR A 94 -5.15 24.44 0.58
N ASP A 95 -5.99 23.87 1.43
CA ASP A 95 -6.70 24.64 2.47
C ASP A 95 -5.73 25.28 3.46
N ALA A 96 -4.67 24.55 3.88
CA ALA A 96 -3.63 25.10 4.75
C ALA A 96 -2.87 26.26 4.11
N LEU A 97 -2.50 26.12 2.82
CA LEU A 97 -1.88 27.19 2.03
C LEU A 97 -2.77 28.44 1.98
N LYS A 98 -4.06 28.27 1.63
CA LYS A 98 -4.99 29.39 1.46
C LYS A 98 -5.46 30.01 2.78
N ALA A 99 -5.54 29.22 3.86
CA ALA A 99 -5.82 29.74 5.19
C ALA A 99 -4.69 30.64 5.70
N THR A 100 -3.45 30.38 5.32
CA THR A 100 -2.30 31.19 5.72
C THR A 100 -2.14 32.46 4.87
N SER A 101 -2.24 32.34 3.55
CA SER A 101 -2.21 33.47 2.64
C SER A 101 -2.89 33.11 1.31
N LYS A 102 -3.76 34.01 0.85
CA LYS A 102 -4.39 33.86 -0.48
C LYS A 102 -3.40 33.97 -1.63
N GLU A 103 -2.20 34.53 -1.39
CA GLU A 103 -1.12 34.62 -2.37
C GLU A 103 -0.34 33.32 -2.55
N ASN A 104 -0.53 32.34 -1.66
CA ASN A 104 0.08 31.02 -1.78
C ASN A 104 -0.53 30.28 -2.99
N VAL A 105 0.31 29.53 -3.68
CA VAL A 105 -0.07 28.80 -4.92
C VAL A 105 0.20 27.33 -4.75
N LEU A 106 -0.71 26.50 -5.27
CA LEU A 106 -0.52 25.05 -5.39
C LEU A 106 -0.62 24.65 -6.87
N TYR A 107 0.46 24.04 -7.37
CA TYR A 107 0.51 23.42 -8.69
C TYR A 107 0.38 21.90 -8.57
N GLY A 108 -0.48 21.28 -9.36
CA GLY A 108 -0.58 19.83 -9.49
C GLY A 108 0.13 19.36 -10.76
N PHE A 109 1.23 18.62 -10.62
CA PHE A 109 1.95 18.03 -11.77
C PHE A 109 1.21 16.79 -12.26
N LYS A 110 0.88 16.77 -13.57
CA LYS A 110 0.03 15.74 -14.15
C LYS A 110 0.78 14.45 -14.42
N ASN A 111 0.07 13.31 -14.24
CA ASN A 111 0.56 11.97 -14.56
C ASN A 111 1.82 11.54 -13.79
N GLY A 112 1.98 12.04 -12.57
CA GLY A 112 3.08 11.68 -11.69
C GLY A 112 4.36 12.50 -11.93
N PRO A 113 5.54 11.94 -11.58
CA PRO A 113 6.81 12.68 -11.69
C PRO A 113 7.16 13.14 -13.12
N ILE A 114 6.62 12.48 -14.14
CA ILE A 114 6.82 12.93 -15.54
C ILE A 114 6.28 14.33 -15.75
N GLY A 115 5.18 14.71 -15.08
CA GLY A 115 4.62 16.05 -15.19
C GLY A 115 5.59 17.15 -14.74
N LEU A 116 6.42 16.88 -13.73
CA LEU A 116 7.48 17.80 -13.31
C LEU A 116 8.57 17.91 -14.37
N LEU A 117 8.96 16.80 -15.00
CA LEU A 117 9.99 16.80 -16.05
C LEU A 117 9.52 17.48 -17.33
N GLU A 118 8.26 17.34 -17.69
CA GLU A 118 7.66 17.91 -18.91
C GLU A 118 7.04 19.29 -18.70
N ASP A 119 7.15 19.84 -17.48
CA ASP A 119 6.51 21.11 -17.11
C ASP A 119 5.00 21.12 -17.39
N ASN A 120 4.35 19.96 -17.12
CA ASN A 120 2.93 19.74 -17.36
C ASN A 120 2.16 19.74 -16.04
N TYR A 121 1.43 20.81 -15.77
CA TYR A 121 0.76 21.04 -14.51
C TYR A 121 -0.61 21.71 -14.66
N VAL A 122 -1.32 21.81 -13.56
CA VAL A 122 -2.50 22.65 -13.37
C VAL A 122 -2.29 23.48 -12.12
N GLU A 123 -2.67 24.75 -12.17
CA GLU A 123 -2.80 25.58 -10.97
C GLU A 123 -4.17 25.33 -10.36
N PHE A 124 -4.21 25.03 -9.08
CA PHE A 124 -5.47 24.78 -8.38
C PHE A 124 -6.13 26.07 -7.91
N ASP A 125 -7.44 26.11 -8.11
CA ASP A 125 -8.34 27.08 -7.51
C ASP A 125 -9.42 26.39 -6.65
N ASP A 126 -10.22 27.18 -5.96
CA ASP A 126 -11.27 26.66 -5.06
C ASP A 126 -12.26 25.75 -5.82
N ALA A 127 -12.67 26.13 -7.02
CA ALA A 127 -13.64 25.37 -7.78
C ALA A 127 -13.08 24.02 -8.27
N TYR A 128 -11.80 23.99 -8.63
CA TYR A 128 -11.12 22.75 -9.01
C TYR A 128 -11.03 21.80 -7.82
N ILE A 129 -10.56 22.30 -6.67
CA ILE A 129 -10.40 21.49 -5.44
C ILE A 129 -11.74 20.98 -4.93
N ASP A 130 -12.78 21.82 -4.92
CA ASP A 130 -14.10 21.45 -4.41
C ASP A 130 -14.74 20.30 -5.20
N ALA A 131 -14.38 20.14 -6.49
CA ALA A 131 -14.86 19.02 -7.31
C ALA A 131 -14.31 17.64 -6.88
N TYR A 132 -13.23 17.62 -6.10
CA TYR A 132 -12.54 16.38 -5.70
C TYR A 132 -12.55 16.10 -4.20
N ARG A 133 -13.15 16.98 -3.37
CA ARG A 133 -13.21 16.76 -1.92
C ARG A 133 -13.86 15.43 -1.56
N ASN A 134 -13.20 14.66 -0.71
CA ASN A 134 -13.67 13.36 -0.22
C ASN A 134 -14.01 12.35 -1.32
N THR A 135 -13.34 12.43 -2.46
CA THR A 135 -13.49 11.48 -3.56
C THR A 135 -12.33 10.50 -3.63
N GLY A 136 -12.57 9.34 -4.23
CA GLY A 136 -11.54 8.31 -4.45
C GLY A 136 -10.82 8.47 -5.78
N GLY A 137 -9.74 7.73 -5.93
CA GLY A 137 -8.91 7.77 -7.12
C GLY A 137 -7.80 8.82 -7.07
N PHE A 138 -7.11 9.00 -8.22
CA PHE A 138 -6.04 10.00 -8.41
C PHE A 138 -6.28 10.87 -9.64
N ASP A 139 -7.52 10.90 -10.13
CA ASP A 139 -7.92 11.59 -11.37
C ASP A 139 -7.89 13.13 -11.27
N ILE A 140 -7.69 13.68 -10.09
CA ILE A 140 -7.46 15.12 -9.91
C ILE A 140 -6.27 15.63 -10.75
N ILE A 141 -5.16 14.87 -10.81
CA ILE A 141 -3.98 15.16 -11.64
C ILE A 141 -3.40 13.92 -12.33
N GLY A 142 -4.01 12.75 -12.13
CA GLY A 142 -3.44 11.48 -12.56
C GLY A 142 -2.22 11.08 -11.72
N SER A 143 -1.71 9.87 -11.95
CA SER A 143 -0.49 9.39 -11.32
C SER A 143 0.40 8.65 -12.32
N GLY A 144 1.68 8.47 -11.99
CA GLY A 144 2.63 7.75 -12.83
C GLY A 144 3.74 7.09 -12.02
N ARG A 145 4.50 6.21 -12.69
CA ARG A 145 5.59 5.43 -12.09
C ARG A 145 6.98 5.85 -12.58
N THR A 146 7.07 6.99 -13.27
CA THR A 146 8.36 7.55 -13.67
C THR A 146 9.21 7.80 -12.43
N LYS A 147 10.45 7.31 -12.46
CA LYS A 147 11.44 7.58 -11.42
C LYS A 147 12.37 8.69 -11.87
N LEU A 148 12.75 9.55 -10.93
CA LEU A 148 13.84 10.50 -11.11
C LEU A 148 15.12 9.80 -10.64
N GLU A 149 15.99 9.42 -11.57
CA GLU A 149 17.17 8.59 -11.27
C GLU A 149 18.47 9.20 -11.79
N THR A 150 18.40 10.18 -12.70
CA THR A 150 19.62 10.76 -13.32
C THR A 150 19.81 12.24 -12.95
N GLU A 151 21.07 12.65 -12.94
CA GLU A 151 21.45 14.06 -12.72
C GLU A 151 20.74 15.02 -13.68
N GLU A 152 20.54 14.62 -14.93
CA GLU A 152 19.84 15.42 -15.93
C GLU A 152 18.37 15.62 -15.54
N GLN A 153 17.71 14.58 -15.05
CA GLN A 153 16.32 14.66 -14.59
C GLN A 153 16.19 15.58 -13.37
N PHE A 154 17.09 15.47 -12.41
CA PHE A 154 17.10 16.37 -11.25
C PHE A 154 17.38 17.82 -11.64
N ALA A 155 18.28 18.06 -12.59
CA ALA A 155 18.55 19.39 -13.10
C ALA A 155 17.35 19.99 -13.85
N VAL A 156 16.58 19.16 -14.60
CA VAL A 156 15.32 19.58 -15.24
C VAL A 156 14.29 19.95 -14.17
N ALA A 157 14.11 19.12 -13.15
CA ALA A 157 13.21 19.40 -12.04
C ALA A 157 13.55 20.72 -11.33
N ALA A 158 14.83 20.98 -11.06
CA ALA A 158 15.31 22.22 -10.47
C ALA A 158 14.97 23.44 -11.34
N LYS A 159 15.19 23.35 -12.67
CA LYS A 159 14.84 24.43 -13.62
C LYS A 159 13.35 24.73 -13.68
N VAL A 160 12.50 23.70 -13.62
CA VAL A 160 11.04 23.88 -13.57
C VAL A 160 10.65 24.59 -12.27
N CYS A 161 11.25 24.18 -11.14
CA CYS A 161 11.02 24.84 -9.86
C CYS A 161 11.43 26.33 -9.92
N GLU A 162 12.61 26.65 -10.45
CA GLU A 162 13.11 28.00 -10.61
C GLU A 162 12.19 28.84 -11.49
N LYS A 163 11.77 28.28 -12.66
CA LYS A 163 10.88 28.93 -13.62
C LYS A 163 9.57 29.41 -13.02
N HIS A 164 8.97 28.59 -12.14
CA HIS A 164 7.67 28.87 -11.52
C HIS A 164 7.80 29.44 -10.12
N GLY A 165 9.01 29.66 -9.61
CA GLY A 165 9.25 30.14 -8.25
C GLY A 165 8.77 29.15 -7.18
N ILE A 166 8.82 27.84 -7.46
CA ILE A 166 8.39 26.80 -6.53
C ILE A 166 9.34 26.76 -5.34
N THR A 167 8.76 26.81 -4.15
CA THR A 167 9.48 26.76 -2.87
C THR A 167 9.52 25.37 -2.26
N ALA A 168 8.57 24.51 -2.63
CA ALA A 168 8.52 23.13 -2.18
C ALA A 168 7.83 22.19 -3.17
N ILE A 169 8.25 20.92 -3.16
CA ILE A 169 7.58 19.82 -3.86
C ILE A 169 7.07 18.82 -2.81
N VAL A 170 5.81 18.43 -2.93
CA VAL A 170 5.20 17.34 -2.15
C VAL A 170 5.05 16.11 -3.04
N ILE A 171 5.58 14.97 -2.60
CA ILE A 171 5.48 13.68 -3.30
C ILE A 171 4.61 12.74 -2.49
N ILE A 172 3.41 12.47 -3.00
CA ILE A 172 2.44 11.57 -2.39
C ILE A 172 2.62 10.19 -3.02
N GLY A 173 3.17 9.22 -2.26
CA GLY A 173 3.47 7.92 -2.85
C GLY A 173 3.92 6.84 -1.86
N GLY A 174 4.18 5.65 -2.39
CA GLY A 174 4.68 4.51 -1.64
C GLY A 174 6.18 4.57 -1.32
N ASP A 175 6.77 3.43 -1.01
CA ASP A 175 8.18 3.27 -0.68
C ASP A 175 9.13 3.80 -1.75
N ASP A 176 8.98 3.36 -3.00
CA ASP A 176 9.80 3.84 -4.14
C ASP A 176 9.65 5.35 -4.36
N SER A 177 8.43 5.89 -4.23
CA SER A 177 8.18 7.31 -4.44
C SER A 177 8.79 8.18 -3.34
N ASN A 178 8.71 7.74 -2.09
CA ASN A 178 9.32 8.44 -0.96
C ASN A 178 10.85 8.25 -0.95
N THR A 179 11.38 7.12 -1.45
CA THR A 179 12.81 6.99 -1.77
C THR A 179 13.24 8.06 -2.78
N ASN A 180 12.47 8.24 -3.84
CA ASN A 180 12.72 9.28 -4.84
C ASN A 180 12.61 10.70 -4.24
N ALA A 181 11.66 10.93 -3.32
CA ALA A 181 11.56 12.19 -2.58
C ALA A 181 12.82 12.48 -1.76
N ALA A 182 13.39 11.46 -1.09
CA ALA A 182 14.63 11.62 -0.33
C ALA A 182 15.82 11.97 -1.24
N VAL A 183 15.96 11.29 -2.38
CA VAL A 183 17.04 11.57 -3.35
C VAL A 183 16.90 12.97 -3.94
N LEU A 184 15.68 13.39 -4.31
CA LEU A 184 15.44 14.74 -4.82
C LEU A 184 15.72 15.81 -3.76
N ALA A 185 15.33 15.56 -2.49
CA ALA A 185 15.61 16.45 -1.36
C ALA A 185 17.11 16.64 -1.14
N GLU A 186 17.87 15.55 -1.23
CA GLU A 186 19.33 15.58 -1.12
C GLU A 186 19.97 16.37 -2.26
N TYR A 187 19.52 16.11 -3.51
CA TYR A 187 20.01 16.83 -4.68
C TYR A 187 19.76 18.34 -4.57
N PHE A 188 18.54 18.74 -4.18
CA PHE A 188 18.18 20.15 -4.04
C PHE A 188 18.96 20.84 -2.93
N ALA A 189 19.22 20.14 -1.81
CA ALA A 189 20.07 20.65 -0.73
C ALA A 189 21.52 20.81 -1.17
N ALA A 190 22.09 19.81 -1.85
CA ALA A 190 23.47 19.83 -2.35
C ALA A 190 23.71 20.96 -3.38
N HIS A 191 22.70 21.30 -4.17
CA HIS A 191 22.78 22.36 -5.20
C HIS A 191 22.26 23.72 -4.72
N ASN A 192 21.88 23.85 -3.45
CA ASN A 192 21.39 25.09 -2.86
C ASN A 192 20.23 25.73 -3.63
N THR A 193 19.31 24.91 -4.15
CA THR A 193 18.16 25.39 -4.93
C THR A 193 17.16 26.20 -4.08
N GLY A 194 17.17 26.01 -2.77
CA GLY A 194 16.17 26.58 -1.86
C GLY A 194 14.82 25.88 -1.88
N VAL A 195 14.64 24.85 -2.70
CA VAL A 195 13.39 24.08 -2.81
C VAL A 195 13.38 22.93 -1.81
N GLN A 196 12.31 22.84 -1.03
CA GLN A 196 12.08 21.75 -0.08
C GLN A 196 11.39 20.58 -0.76
N VAL A 197 11.61 19.36 -0.28
CA VAL A 197 10.87 18.17 -0.71
C VAL A 197 10.29 17.47 0.52
N ILE A 198 8.97 17.26 0.50
CA ILE A 198 8.22 16.57 1.55
C ILE A 198 7.57 15.32 0.96
N GLY A 199 7.68 14.21 1.65
CA GLY A 199 7.01 12.96 1.30
C GLY A 199 5.70 12.77 2.07
N CYS A 200 4.78 12.02 1.48
CA CYS A 200 3.52 11.59 2.10
C CYS A 200 3.40 10.07 2.03
N PRO A 201 3.13 9.37 3.15
CA PRO A 201 3.12 7.92 3.21
C PRO A 201 1.82 7.35 2.64
N LYS A 202 1.88 6.82 1.41
CA LYS A 202 0.74 6.27 0.69
C LYS A 202 1.00 4.81 0.30
N THR A 203 0.18 3.88 0.77
CA THR A 203 0.01 2.55 0.17
C THR A 203 -1.23 1.86 0.75
N ILE A 204 -1.97 1.15 -0.09
CA ILE A 204 -3.04 0.27 0.42
C ILE A 204 -2.49 -1.03 1.02
N ASP A 205 -1.23 -1.38 0.74
CA ASP A 205 -0.63 -2.66 1.14
C ASP A 205 -0.25 -2.70 2.63
N GLY A 206 -0.21 -1.54 3.30
CA GLY A 206 0.15 -1.45 4.73
C GLY A 206 1.64 -1.64 5.03
N ASP A 207 2.48 -1.76 3.99
CA ASP A 207 3.91 -2.09 4.10
C ASP A 207 4.84 -0.86 4.27
N LEU A 208 4.32 0.35 4.21
CA LEU A 208 5.00 1.60 4.55
C LEU A 208 4.64 1.99 5.99
N LYS A 209 5.27 1.33 6.95
CA LYS A 209 4.94 1.41 8.37
C LYS A 209 6.20 1.26 9.24
N ASN A 210 6.24 1.97 10.36
CA ASN A 210 7.21 1.81 11.45
C ASN A 210 6.62 2.38 12.75
N GLU A 211 7.45 2.66 13.77
CA GLU A 211 7.00 3.26 15.02
C GLU A 211 6.42 4.68 14.88
N ASP A 212 6.75 5.38 13.79
CA ASP A 212 6.30 6.75 13.51
C ASP A 212 5.11 6.81 12.57
N ILE A 213 5.09 5.94 11.57
CA ILE A 213 4.00 5.79 10.60
C ILE A 213 3.19 4.56 11.03
N GLU A 214 2.20 4.80 11.88
CA GLU A 214 1.35 3.73 12.43
C GLU A 214 0.49 3.06 11.35
N CYS A 215 0.11 3.81 10.32
CA CYS A 215 -0.65 3.35 9.17
C CYS A 215 -0.34 4.24 7.96
N SER A 216 -0.12 3.66 6.78
CA SER A 216 -0.11 4.41 5.54
C SER A 216 -1.53 4.67 5.05
N PHE A 217 -1.79 5.84 4.46
CA PHE A 217 -3.14 6.15 4.02
C PHE A 217 -3.61 5.28 2.84
N GLY A 218 -4.91 5.06 2.79
CA GLY A 218 -5.59 4.20 1.83
C GLY A 218 -5.72 2.75 2.28
N PHE A 219 -4.94 2.30 3.26
CA PHE A 219 -5.04 0.96 3.82
C PHE A 219 -6.39 0.74 4.53
N ASP A 220 -6.81 1.67 5.39
CA ASP A 220 -8.09 1.59 6.11
C ASP A 220 -9.28 1.45 5.16
N THR A 221 -9.37 2.30 4.16
CA THR A 221 -10.46 2.26 3.18
C THR A 221 -10.44 1.00 2.34
N ALA A 222 -9.26 0.59 1.85
CA ALA A 222 -9.14 -0.59 1.01
C ALA A 222 -9.54 -1.86 1.77
N THR A 223 -9.04 -2.03 3.00
CA THR A 223 -9.38 -3.19 3.84
C THR A 223 -10.85 -3.21 4.25
N LYS A 224 -11.44 -2.07 4.60
CA LYS A 224 -12.88 -1.95 4.88
C LYS A 224 -13.74 -2.29 3.64
N THR A 225 -13.33 -1.85 2.45
CA THR A 225 -14.02 -2.20 1.21
C THR A 225 -13.99 -3.71 0.97
N TYR A 226 -12.82 -4.34 1.13
CA TYR A 226 -12.69 -5.78 0.96
C TYR A 226 -13.43 -6.55 2.04
N SER A 227 -13.36 -6.13 3.30
CA SER A 227 -14.05 -6.77 4.42
C SER A 227 -15.56 -6.72 4.28
N GLU A 228 -16.13 -5.62 3.75
CA GLU A 228 -17.56 -5.57 3.39
C GLU A 228 -17.91 -6.64 2.37
N LEU A 229 -17.14 -6.74 1.29
CA LEU A 229 -17.39 -7.70 0.21
C LEU A 229 -17.20 -9.15 0.70
N ILE A 230 -16.17 -9.42 1.49
CA ILE A 230 -15.92 -10.73 2.10
C ILE A 230 -17.08 -11.11 3.03
N GLY A 231 -17.49 -10.21 3.92
CA GLY A 231 -18.62 -10.44 4.82
C GLY A 231 -19.93 -10.72 4.09
N ASN A 232 -20.17 -10.08 2.94
CA ASN A 232 -21.33 -10.37 2.09
C ASN A 232 -21.24 -11.79 1.49
N ILE A 233 -20.04 -12.20 1.04
CA ILE A 233 -19.79 -13.57 0.54
C ILE A 233 -19.95 -14.60 1.66
N GLU A 234 -19.44 -14.34 2.85
CA GLU A 234 -19.60 -15.21 4.02
C GLU A 234 -21.07 -15.38 4.40
N ARG A 235 -21.85 -14.31 4.31
CA ARG A 235 -23.29 -14.36 4.55
C ARG A 235 -24.00 -15.20 3.50
N ASP A 236 -23.64 -15.07 2.22
CA ASP A 236 -24.19 -15.90 1.14
C ASP A 236 -23.81 -17.38 1.34
N ALA A 237 -22.53 -17.67 1.55
CA ALA A 237 -22.03 -19.02 1.80
C ALA A 237 -22.76 -19.69 2.98
N ASN A 238 -22.94 -18.97 4.08
CA ASN A 238 -23.68 -19.46 5.25
C ASN A 238 -25.18 -19.65 4.97
N SER A 239 -25.78 -18.81 4.15
CA SER A 239 -27.20 -18.91 3.79
C SER A 239 -27.45 -20.07 2.82
N ALA A 240 -26.64 -20.17 1.78
CA ALA A 240 -26.75 -21.19 0.74
C ALA A 240 -26.23 -22.58 1.19
N LYS A 241 -25.36 -22.64 2.19
CA LYS A 241 -24.64 -23.86 2.65
C LYS A 241 -23.88 -24.54 1.51
N LYS A 242 -23.33 -23.74 0.59
CA LYS A 242 -22.67 -24.19 -0.64
C LYS A 242 -21.40 -23.40 -0.88
N TYR A 243 -20.49 -23.99 -1.64
CA TYR A 243 -19.28 -23.41 -2.20
C TYR A 243 -18.21 -23.07 -1.17
N TRP A 244 -16.99 -23.29 -1.59
CA TRP A 244 -15.80 -22.72 -0.99
C TRP A 244 -15.38 -21.50 -1.82
N HIS A 245 -15.38 -20.34 -1.21
CA HIS A 245 -14.98 -19.10 -1.86
C HIS A 245 -13.51 -18.84 -1.60
N PHE A 246 -12.71 -18.81 -2.66
CA PHE A 246 -11.31 -18.43 -2.61
C PHE A 246 -11.20 -16.98 -3.03
N VAL A 247 -10.83 -16.13 -2.08
CA VAL A 247 -10.81 -14.67 -2.26
C VAL A 247 -9.37 -14.20 -2.26
N LYS A 248 -8.86 -13.81 -3.44
CA LYS A 248 -7.58 -13.13 -3.57
C LYS A 248 -7.76 -11.66 -3.23
N VAL A 249 -6.90 -11.12 -2.35
CA VAL A 249 -6.85 -9.70 -1.99
C VAL A 249 -5.50 -9.11 -2.38
N MET A 250 -5.46 -7.82 -2.68
CA MET A 250 -4.22 -7.09 -2.93
C MET A 250 -3.28 -7.12 -1.73
N GLY A 251 -2.03 -6.78 -1.93
CA GLY A 251 -0.93 -6.86 -0.98
C GLY A 251 0.14 -7.82 -1.49
N ARG A 252 1.04 -7.30 -2.37
CA ARG A 252 2.06 -8.15 -3.01
C ARG A 252 3.19 -8.50 -2.07
N SER A 253 3.72 -7.51 -1.37
CA SER A 253 4.98 -7.62 -0.63
C SER A 253 4.79 -8.03 0.83
N ALA A 254 3.57 -7.98 1.35
CA ALA A 254 3.22 -8.30 2.73
C ALA A 254 1.74 -8.65 2.83
N SER A 255 1.36 -9.36 3.89
CA SER A 255 0.00 -9.87 4.09
C SER A 255 -0.87 -9.01 5.01
N HIS A 256 -0.52 -7.73 5.20
CA HIS A 256 -1.30 -6.85 6.10
C HIS A 256 -2.77 -6.74 5.70
N VAL A 257 -3.05 -6.60 4.38
CA VAL A 257 -4.43 -6.53 3.88
C VAL A 257 -5.21 -7.82 4.18
N ALA A 258 -4.61 -8.98 3.93
CA ALA A 258 -5.25 -10.27 4.21
C ALA A 258 -5.49 -10.46 5.71
N LEU A 259 -4.51 -10.10 6.55
CA LEU A 259 -4.63 -10.19 8.01
C LEU A 259 -5.74 -9.27 8.53
N GLU A 260 -5.80 -8.02 8.08
CA GLU A 260 -6.86 -7.08 8.47
C GLU A 260 -8.24 -7.61 8.10
N CYS A 261 -8.42 -8.05 6.85
CA CYS A 261 -9.67 -8.64 6.41
C CYS A 261 -10.06 -9.88 7.23
N ALA A 262 -9.07 -10.73 7.59
CA ALA A 262 -9.33 -11.90 8.43
C ALA A 262 -9.74 -11.53 9.86
N LEU A 263 -9.17 -10.48 10.43
CA LEU A 263 -9.54 -9.98 11.76
C LEU A 263 -10.94 -9.36 11.77
N GLU A 264 -11.35 -8.74 10.66
CA GLU A 264 -12.66 -8.11 10.49
C GLU A 264 -13.78 -9.13 10.20
N THR A 265 -13.50 -10.22 9.47
CA THR A 265 -14.54 -11.13 8.93
C THR A 265 -14.50 -12.55 9.50
N GLN A 266 -13.38 -13.00 10.08
CA GLN A 266 -13.17 -14.32 10.67
C GLN A 266 -13.44 -15.47 9.69
N PRO A 267 -12.78 -15.49 8.51
CA PRO A 267 -12.95 -16.54 7.50
C PRO A 267 -12.41 -17.89 7.99
N ASN A 268 -12.75 -18.97 7.30
CA ASN A 268 -12.26 -20.30 7.65
C ASN A 268 -10.75 -20.44 7.42
N ILE A 269 -10.23 -19.82 6.39
CA ILE A 269 -8.80 -19.83 6.04
C ILE A 269 -8.37 -18.39 5.72
N CYS A 270 -7.21 -18.03 6.23
CA CYS A 270 -6.44 -16.90 5.74
C CYS A 270 -4.98 -17.31 5.67
N LEU A 271 -4.38 -17.18 4.49
CA LEU A 271 -2.94 -17.40 4.33
C LEU A 271 -2.20 -16.12 4.71
N ILE A 272 -1.08 -16.29 5.41
CA ILE A 272 -0.15 -15.20 5.75
C ILE A 272 1.19 -15.55 5.13
N SER A 273 1.60 -14.76 4.15
CA SER A 273 2.80 -15.02 3.33
C SER A 273 4.06 -15.13 4.17
N GLU A 274 4.19 -14.27 5.17
CA GLU A 274 5.32 -14.25 6.10
C GLU A 274 5.42 -15.54 6.93
N GLU A 275 4.28 -16.10 7.31
CA GLU A 275 4.22 -17.39 8.01
C GLU A 275 4.60 -18.54 7.08
N VAL A 276 4.13 -18.51 5.83
CA VAL A 276 4.51 -19.49 4.79
C VAL A 276 6.03 -19.51 4.62
N ALA A 277 6.65 -18.34 4.51
CA ALA A 277 8.11 -18.23 4.41
C ALA A 277 8.83 -18.71 5.67
N ALA A 278 8.38 -18.31 6.86
CA ALA A 278 9.01 -18.67 8.12
C ALA A 278 8.96 -20.20 8.38
N LYS A 279 7.85 -20.83 8.02
CA LYS A 279 7.66 -22.29 8.11
C LYS A 279 8.23 -23.04 6.91
N LYS A 280 8.68 -22.35 5.86
CA LYS A 280 9.15 -22.92 4.58
C LYS A 280 8.12 -23.87 3.97
N GLN A 281 6.85 -23.51 4.03
CA GLN A 281 5.78 -24.36 3.52
C GLN A 281 5.83 -24.49 2.00
N SER A 282 5.65 -25.71 1.52
CA SER A 282 5.47 -26.02 0.09
C SER A 282 4.03 -25.75 -0.34
N LEU A 283 3.79 -25.67 -1.66
CA LEU A 283 2.44 -25.60 -2.22
C LEU A 283 1.56 -26.78 -1.76
N SER A 284 2.17 -27.96 -1.68
CA SER A 284 1.49 -29.17 -1.21
C SER A 284 1.04 -29.07 0.24
N GLU A 285 1.90 -28.59 1.16
CA GLU A 285 1.57 -28.43 2.57
C GLU A 285 0.49 -27.34 2.79
N ILE A 286 0.50 -26.27 2.00
CA ILE A 286 -0.57 -25.25 2.05
C ILE A 286 -1.90 -25.87 1.57
N ALA A 287 -1.87 -26.64 0.48
CA ALA A 287 -3.07 -27.33 -0.02
C ALA A 287 -3.59 -28.35 1.00
N ASP A 288 -2.71 -29.09 1.67
CA ASP A 288 -3.07 -30.03 2.73
C ASP A 288 -3.72 -29.33 3.93
N TYR A 289 -3.20 -28.18 4.37
CA TYR A 289 -3.79 -27.37 5.43
C TYR A 289 -5.23 -26.93 5.10
N ILE A 290 -5.46 -26.47 3.88
CA ILE A 290 -6.80 -26.07 3.43
C ILE A 290 -7.72 -27.29 3.30
N ALA A 291 -7.22 -28.41 2.74
CA ALA A 291 -7.98 -29.66 2.60
C ALA A 291 -8.42 -30.21 3.97
N ASP A 292 -7.58 -30.15 4.98
CA ASP A 292 -7.92 -30.54 6.36
C ASP A 292 -9.13 -29.76 6.91
N ALA A 293 -9.18 -28.45 6.66
CA ALA A 293 -10.33 -27.62 7.04
C ALA A 293 -11.59 -28.01 6.27
N VAL A 294 -11.48 -28.28 4.97
CA VAL A 294 -12.60 -28.75 4.13
C VAL A 294 -13.17 -30.07 4.66
N GLU A 295 -12.31 -31.05 4.96
CA GLU A 295 -12.72 -32.36 5.47
C GLU A 295 -13.39 -32.25 6.84
N LYS A 296 -12.78 -31.52 7.79
CA LYS A 296 -13.34 -31.30 9.14
C LYS A 296 -14.71 -30.60 9.08
N ARG A 297 -14.85 -29.59 8.25
CA ARG A 297 -16.14 -28.90 8.08
C ARG A 297 -17.17 -29.80 7.43
N SER A 298 -16.79 -30.57 6.41
CA SER A 298 -17.68 -31.52 5.74
C SER A 298 -18.16 -32.62 6.69
N ALA A 299 -17.28 -33.13 7.57
CA ALA A 299 -17.66 -34.10 8.62
C ALA A 299 -18.72 -33.53 9.58
N ASN A 300 -18.76 -32.23 9.79
CA ASN A 300 -19.77 -31.52 10.57
C ASN A 300 -20.99 -31.07 9.73
N GLY A 301 -21.12 -31.53 8.48
CA GLY A 301 -22.22 -31.19 7.57
C GLY A 301 -22.06 -29.83 6.86
N ASN A 302 -20.94 -29.15 7.01
CA ASN A 302 -20.68 -27.84 6.41
C ASN A 302 -19.77 -27.96 5.19
N ASN A 303 -20.37 -28.07 3.99
CA ASN A 303 -19.63 -28.16 2.71
C ASN A 303 -19.42 -26.78 2.06
N PHE A 304 -19.14 -25.76 2.86
CA PHE A 304 -18.91 -24.39 2.42
C PHE A 304 -17.85 -23.73 3.31
N GLY A 305 -17.24 -22.68 2.80
CA GLY A 305 -16.25 -21.91 3.55
C GLY A 305 -15.69 -20.74 2.74
N VAL A 306 -14.87 -19.94 3.39
CA VAL A 306 -14.17 -18.79 2.78
C VAL A 306 -12.69 -18.88 3.09
N ALA A 307 -11.85 -18.73 2.06
CA ALA A 307 -10.40 -18.70 2.16
C ALA A 307 -9.86 -17.39 1.58
N ILE A 308 -9.15 -16.61 2.39
CA ILE A 308 -8.48 -15.37 1.96
C ILE A 308 -7.04 -15.70 1.55
N ILE A 309 -6.66 -15.27 0.35
CA ILE A 309 -5.38 -15.55 -0.29
C ILE A 309 -4.69 -14.21 -0.60
N PRO A 310 -3.53 -13.89 0.02
CA PRO A 310 -2.74 -12.73 -0.39
C PRO A 310 -2.25 -12.89 -1.83
N GLU A 311 -2.31 -11.83 -2.62
CA GLU A 311 -1.88 -11.85 -4.03
C GLU A 311 -0.43 -12.32 -4.19
N GLY A 312 0.45 -11.93 -3.28
CA GLY A 312 1.88 -12.23 -3.34
C GLY A 312 2.31 -13.54 -2.69
N VAL A 313 1.40 -14.34 -2.12
CA VAL A 313 1.76 -15.52 -1.30
C VAL A 313 2.69 -16.50 -2.01
N VAL A 314 2.57 -16.66 -3.33
CA VAL A 314 3.40 -17.59 -4.12
C VAL A 314 4.88 -17.18 -4.12
N GLU A 315 5.22 -15.91 -4.00
CA GLU A 315 6.62 -15.44 -3.88
C GLU A 315 7.27 -15.83 -2.54
N PHE A 316 6.46 -16.18 -1.55
CA PHE A 316 6.91 -16.61 -0.23
C PHE A 316 7.03 -18.14 -0.09
N VAL A 317 6.53 -18.90 -1.07
CA VAL A 317 6.71 -20.35 -1.15
C VAL A 317 8.12 -20.63 -1.71
N PRO A 318 9.02 -21.30 -0.95
CA PRO A 318 10.43 -21.42 -1.34
C PRO A 318 10.65 -22.04 -2.72
N GLU A 319 9.97 -23.15 -3.01
CA GLU A 319 10.09 -23.86 -4.28
C GLU A 319 9.54 -23.05 -5.47
N PHE A 320 8.46 -22.29 -5.26
CA PHE A 320 7.89 -21.43 -6.29
C PHE A 320 8.76 -20.21 -6.56
N LYS A 321 9.40 -19.66 -5.51
CA LYS A 321 10.37 -18.58 -5.65
C LYS A 321 11.57 -18.97 -6.51
N VAL A 322 12.08 -20.20 -6.33
CA VAL A 322 13.17 -20.75 -7.16
C VAL A 322 12.70 -20.90 -8.62
N LEU A 323 11.50 -21.47 -8.83
CA LEU A 323 10.90 -21.60 -10.15
C LEU A 323 10.78 -20.25 -10.88
N ILE A 324 10.28 -19.20 -10.20
CA ILE A 324 10.19 -17.86 -10.79
C ILE A 324 11.58 -17.31 -11.16
N ALA A 325 12.59 -17.50 -10.31
CA ALA A 325 13.95 -17.06 -10.59
C ALA A 325 14.53 -17.75 -11.83
N GLU A 326 14.37 -19.07 -11.94
CA GLU A 326 14.82 -19.83 -13.11
C GLU A 326 14.06 -19.43 -14.39
N ILE A 327 12.75 -19.19 -14.32
CA ILE A 327 11.98 -18.69 -15.47
C ILE A 327 12.48 -17.30 -15.89
N ASN A 328 12.81 -16.41 -14.96
CA ASN A 328 13.34 -15.10 -15.28
C ASN A 328 14.72 -15.22 -15.99
N GLU A 329 15.59 -16.13 -15.54
CA GLU A 329 16.86 -16.40 -16.20
C GLU A 329 16.67 -17.06 -17.57
N LEU A 330 15.74 -18.03 -17.67
CA LEU A 330 15.41 -18.73 -18.91
C LEU A 330 14.97 -17.77 -20.01
N LEU A 331 14.20 -16.73 -19.66
CA LEU A 331 13.68 -15.75 -20.61
C LEU A 331 14.49 -14.45 -20.66
N ALA A 332 15.72 -14.43 -20.12
CA ALA A 332 16.57 -13.25 -20.22
C ALA A 332 17.09 -13.02 -21.65
N GLY A 333 17.21 -11.76 -22.07
CA GLY A 333 17.72 -11.37 -23.39
C GLY A 333 16.86 -11.86 -24.56
N ASN A 334 17.49 -12.35 -25.62
CA ASN A 334 16.82 -12.77 -26.86
C ASN A 334 15.96 -14.02 -26.73
N LYS A 335 16.05 -14.76 -25.62
CA LYS A 335 15.26 -15.98 -25.39
C LYS A 335 13.77 -15.70 -25.24
N THR A 336 13.38 -14.50 -24.81
CA THR A 336 11.97 -14.09 -24.80
C THR A 336 11.37 -14.06 -26.21
N GLU A 337 12.11 -13.55 -27.20
CA GLU A 337 11.66 -13.51 -28.60
C GLU A 337 11.56 -14.92 -29.17
N GLU A 338 12.56 -15.78 -28.89
CA GLU A 338 12.56 -17.20 -29.29
C GLU A 338 11.32 -17.92 -28.72
N PHE A 339 11.06 -17.77 -27.42
CA PHE A 339 9.90 -18.37 -26.76
C PHE A 339 8.56 -17.87 -27.35
N ASN A 340 8.45 -16.59 -27.62
CA ASN A 340 7.24 -15.99 -28.17
C ASN A 340 6.98 -16.39 -29.62
N ALA A 341 8.03 -16.76 -30.37
CA ALA A 341 7.92 -17.25 -31.74
C ALA A 341 7.38 -18.70 -31.84
N LEU A 342 7.36 -19.45 -30.71
CA LEU A 342 6.80 -20.82 -30.68
C LEU A 342 5.28 -20.78 -30.84
N GLY A 343 4.78 -21.64 -31.74
CA GLY A 343 3.39 -21.61 -32.20
C GLY A 343 2.40 -22.31 -31.27
N SER A 344 2.81 -23.35 -30.53
CA SER A 344 1.92 -24.12 -29.66
C SER A 344 2.40 -24.16 -28.22
N TRP A 345 1.48 -24.52 -27.31
CA TRP A 345 1.84 -24.71 -25.90
C TRP A 345 2.77 -25.90 -25.70
N GLU A 346 2.63 -26.94 -26.50
CA GLU A 346 3.48 -28.14 -26.47
C GLU A 346 4.94 -27.78 -26.81
N GLU A 347 5.16 -26.92 -27.81
CA GLU A 347 6.49 -26.44 -28.17
C GLU A 347 7.07 -25.57 -27.06
N LYS A 348 6.24 -24.70 -26.47
CA LYS A 348 6.62 -23.86 -25.31
C LYS A 348 6.95 -24.69 -24.09
N TYR A 349 6.17 -25.72 -23.79
CA TYR A 349 6.42 -26.64 -22.68
C TYR A 349 7.75 -27.39 -22.87
N ALA A 350 8.03 -27.90 -24.09
CA ALA A 350 9.29 -28.56 -24.40
C ALA A 350 10.51 -27.62 -24.30
N PHE A 351 10.33 -26.34 -24.60
CA PHE A 351 11.36 -25.31 -24.39
C PHE A 351 11.63 -25.10 -22.89
N ILE A 352 10.58 -24.97 -22.08
CA ILE A 352 10.64 -24.81 -20.63
C ILE A 352 11.31 -26.03 -19.99
N GLU A 353 10.90 -27.24 -20.35
CA GLU A 353 11.45 -28.50 -19.80
C GLU A 353 12.97 -28.62 -20.01
N LYS A 354 13.50 -28.10 -21.11
CA LYS A 354 14.94 -28.08 -21.38
C LYS A 354 15.70 -27.01 -20.62
N GLY A 355 15.00 -25.99 -20.16
CA GLY A 355 15.62 -24.80 -19.56
C GLY A 355 15.57 -24.75 -18.02
N LEU A 356 14.66 -25.48 -17.40
CA LEU A 356 14.51 -25.54 -15.95
C LEU A 356 15.28 -26.72 -15.34
N THR A 357 15.64 -26.59 -14.06
CA THR A 357 16.15 -27.72 -13.27
C THR A 357 15.06 -28.77 -13.04
N ALA A 358 15.45 -29.99 -12.66
CA ALA A 358 14.51 -31.08 -12.39
C ALA A 358 13.57 -30.72 -11.21
N GLU A 359 14.08 -30.02 -10.20
CA GLU A 359 13.31 -29.54 -9.06
C GLU A 359 12.28 -28.50 -9.47
N SER A 360 12.65 -27.47 -10.22
CA SER A 360 11.73 -26.44 -10.73
C SER A 360 10.73 -27.05 -11.71
N MET A 361 11.14 -28.02 -12.52
CA MET A 361 10.23 -28.71 -13.44
C MET A 361 9.19 -29.56 -12.70
N ALA A 362 9.55 -30.19 -11.59
CA ALA A 362 8.61 -30.91 -10.74
C ALA A 362 7.53 -29.98 -10.16
N VAL A 363 7.92 -28.80 -9.69
CA VAL A 363 6.98 -27.76 -9.22
C VAL A 363 6.11 -27.25 -10.37
N PHE A 364 6.72 -26.97 -11.53
CA PHE A 364 5.99 -26.49 -12.71
C PHE A 364 4.93 -27.49 -13.20
N ALA A 365 5.25 -28.78 -13.19
CA ALA A 365 4.37 -29.84 -13.68
C ALA A 365 3.09 -30.03 -12.85
N ILE A 366 3.12 -29.74 -11.55
CA ILE A 366 1.92 -29.85 -10.68
C ILE A 366 0.99 -28.63 -10.80
N LEU A 367 1.44 -27.54 -11.44
CA LEU A 367 0.60 -26.36 -11.62
C LEU A 367 -0.48 -26.61 -12.68
N PRO A 368 -1.70 -26.10 -12.48
CA PRO A 368 -2.70 -26.05 -13.55
C PRO A 368 -2.14 -25.36 -14.80
N GLN A 369 -2.48 -25.87 -16.00
CA GLN A 369 -1.96 -25.32 -17.26
C GLN A 369 -2.18 -23.81 -17.41
N THR A 370 -3.31 -23.31 -16.92
CA THR A 370 -3.60 -21.86 -16.91
C THR A 370 -2.58 -21.08 -16.08
N ILE A 371 -2.18 -21.61 -14.94
CA ILE A 371 -1.16 -21.00 -14.08
C ILE A 371 0.23 -21.12 -14.72
N GLN A 372 0.55 -22.28 -15.30
CA GLN A 372 1.80 -22.46 -16.08
C GLN A 372 1.91 -21.37 -17.16
N GLN A 373 0.85 -21.12 -17.90
CA GLN A 373 0.81 -20.08 -18.93
C GLN A 373 0.98 -18.66 -18.36
N GLN A 374 0.36 -18.38 -17.20
CA GLN A 374 0.45 -17.06 -16.56
C GLN A 374 1.88 -16.69 -16.15
N LEU A 375 2.75 -17.66 -15.86
CA LEU A 375 4.17 -17.42 -15.57
C LEU A 375 4.95 -16.85 -16.76
N PHE A 376 4.39 -16.94 -17.98
CA PHE A 376 5.00 -16.48 -19.23
C PHE A 376 4.25 -15.33 -19.89
N LEU A 377 3.27 -14.72 -19.21
CA LEU A 377 2.60 -13.50 -19.66
C LEU A 377 3.53 -12.28 -19.60
N GLU A 378 2.94 -11.10 -19.72
CA GLU A 378 3.67 -9.83 -19.68
C GLU A 378 4.66 -9.76 -18.51
N ARG A 379 5.83 -9.23 -18.81
CA ARG A 379 6.88 -8.98 -17.85
C ARG A 379 6.74 -7.58 -17.27
N ASP A 380 7.25 -7.40 -16.05
CA ASP A 380 7.39 -6.06 -15.50
C ASP A 380 8.45 -5.25 -16.29
N PRO A 381 8.57 -3.94 -16.09
CA PRO A 381 9.59 -3.13 -16.77
C PRO A 381 11.04 -3.59 -16.53
N HIS A 382 11.27 -4.47 -15.57
CA HIS A 382 12.57 -5.06 -15.24
C HIS A 382 12.76 -6.46 -15.84
N GLY A 383 11.77 -6.97 -16.59
CA GLY A 383 11.82 -8.27 -17.23
C GLY A 383 11.42 -9.45 -16.35
N ASN A 384 10.88 -9.21 -15.15
CA ASN A 384 10.47 -10.27 -14.22
C ASN A 384 9.01 -10.70 -14.42
N VAL A 385 8.66 -11.90 -13.96
CA VAL A 385 7.28 -12.39 -13.89
C VAL A 385 6.43 -11.40 -13.09
N GLN A 386 5.30 -10.98 -13.64
CA GLN A 386 4.31 -10.18 -12.92
C GLN A 386 3.45 -11.08 -12.02
N VAL A 387 3.92 -11.33 -10.80
CA VAL A 387 3.28 -12.26 -9.85
C VAL A 387 1.85 -11.86 -9.51
N SER A 388 1.53 -10.57 -9.50
CA SER A 388 0.16 -10.08 -9.29
C SER A 388 -0.86 -10.57 -10.33
N LEU A 389 -0.40 -10.96 -11.53
CA LEU A 389 -1.25 -11.55 -12.57
C LEU A 389 -1.55 -13.04 -12.36
N ILE A 390 -0.81 -13.71 -11.45
CA ILE A 390 -1.05 -15.11 -11.15
C ILE A 390 -2.35 -15.24 -10.37
N GLU A 391 -3.27 -16.06 -10.86
CA GLU A 391 -4.54 -16.35 -10.21
C GLU A 391 -4.33 -17.36 -9.05
N SER A 392 -3.67 -16.89 -7.99
CA SER A 392 -3.31 -17.72 -6.83
C SER A 392 -4.53 -18.37 -6.15
N GLU A 393 -5.69 -17.74 -6.20
CA GLU A 393 -6.96 -18.26 -5.71
C GLU A 393 -7.42 -19.51 -6.50
N LYS A 394 -7.16 -19.52 -7.80
CA LYS A 394 -7.43 -20.70 -8.66
C LYS A 394 -6.37 -21.79 -8.48
N LEU A 395 -5.11 -21.41 -8.32
CA LEU A 395 -4.02 -22.33 -8.03
C LEU A 395 -4.33 -23.15 -6.78
N PHE A 396 -4.56 -22.49 -5.64
CA PHE A 396 -4.80 -23.20 -4.39
C PHE A 396 -6.08 -24.01 -4.41
N SER A 397 -7.17 -23.52 -5.02
CA SER A 397 -8.40 -24.30 -5.13
C SER A 397 -8.23 -25.58 -5.97
N ALA A 398 -7.41 -25.54 -7.03
CA ALA A 398 -7.10 -26.71 -7.84
C ALA A 398 -6.25 -27.72 -7.04
N LEU A 399 -5.18 -27.28 -6.40
CA LEU A 399 -4.34 -28.15 -5.56
C LEU A 399 -5.13 -28.79 -4.41
N VAL A 400 -6.02 -28.03 -3.77
CA VAL A 400 -6.92 -28.57 -2.73
C VAL A 400 -7.85 -29.64 -3.29
N LYS A 401 -8.42 -29.44 -4.49
CA LYS A 401 -9.26 -30.43 -5.14
C LYS A 401 -8.51 -31.73 -5.42
N ASP A 402 -7.26 -31.62 -5.91
CA ASP A 402 -6.42 -32.78 -6.18
C ASP A 402 -6.09 -33.52 -4.88
N LYS A 403 -5.72 -32.82 -3.80
CA LYS A 403 -5.49 -33.41 -2.47
C LYS A 403 -6.72 -34.14 -1.92
N LEU A 404 -7.89 -33.53 -2.02
CA LEU A 404 -9.14 -34.15 -1.58
C LEU A 404 -9.43 -35.43 -2.40
N THR A 405 -9.11 -35.43 -3.69
CA THR A 405 -9.25 -36.59 -4.56
C THR A 405 -8.27 -37.72 -4.18
N GLU A 406 -7.00 -37.39 -3.95
CA GLU A 406 -5.96 -38.31 -3.47
C GLU A 406 -6.33 -38.97 -2.13
N ARG A 407 -6.97 -38.21 -1.24
CA ARG A 407 -7.43 -38.68 0.08
C ARG A 407 -8.73 -39.49 0.03
N GLY A 408 -9.37 -39.60 -1.15
CA GLY A 408 -10.64 -40.29 -1.31
C GLY A 408 -11.82 -39.55 -0.63
N PHE A 409 -11.77 -38.24 -0.57
CA PHE A 409 -12.82 -37.42 0.02
C PHE A 409 -14.16 -37.62 -0.71
N THR A 410 -15.21 -37.94 0.06
CA THR A 410 -16.56 -38.22 -0.47
C THR A 410 -17.55 -37.08 -0.26
N GLY A 411 -17.14 -36.01 0.40
CA GLY A 411 -17.95 -34.81 0.60
C GLY A 411 -18.08 -33.95 -0.66
N LYS A 412 -18.64 -32.76 -0.50
CA LYS A 412 -18.81 -31.83 -1.62
C LYS A 412 -17.78 -30.71 -1.51
N PHE A 413 -16.99 -30.53 -2.56
CA PHE A 413 -16.09 -29.40 -2.72
C PHE A 413 -16.29 -28.76 -4.09
N ASN A 414 -16.83 -27.54 -4.07
CA ASN A 414 -17.00 -26.70 -5.27
C ASN A 414 -16.44 -25.33 -4.96
N ALA A 415 -15.42 -24.91 -5.69
CA ALA A 415 -14.75 -23.63 -5.48
C ALA A 415 -15.35 -22.52 -6.36
N LEU A 416 -15.50 -21.32 -5.78
CA LEU A 416 -15.73 -20.06 -6.47
C LEU A 416 -14.55 -19.14 -6.20
N HIS A 417 -14.23 -18.28 -7.15
CA HIS A 417 -13.04 -17.44 -7.12
C HIS A 417 -13.40 -15.96 -7.19
N HIS A 418 -12.74 -15.16 -6.37
CA HIS A 418 -12.91 -13.72 -6.33
C HIS A 418 -11.53 -13.05 -6.27
N PHE A 419 -11.41 -11.89 -6.91
CA PHE A 419 -10.26 -11.03 -6.74
C PHE A 419 -10.75 -9.62 -6.35
N PHE A 420 -10.38 -9.17 -5.18
CA PHE A 420 -10.64 -7.82 -4.71
C PHE A 420 -9.36 -7.00 -4.79
N GLY A 421 -9.39 -5.97 -5.61
CA GLY A 421 -8.22 -5.21 -5.97
C GLY A 421 -8.52 -3.74 -6.22
N TYR A 422 -8.81 -3.39 -7.46
CA TYR A 422 -8.97 -2.00 -7.88
C TYR A 422 -10.15 -1.28 -7.24
N GLU A 423 -11.19 -2.00 -6.80
CA GLU A 423 -12.34 -1.49 -6.04
C GLU A 423 -11.89 -0.74 -4.78
N GLY A 424 -10.94 -1.33 -4.03
CA GLY A 424 -10.37 -0.73 -2.83
C GLY A 424 -9.44 0.44 -3.14
N ARG A 425 -8.71 0.41 -4.28
CA ARG A 425 -7.79 1.48 -4.66
C ARG A 425 -8.47 2.81 -4.97
N CYS A 426 -9.70 2.77 -5.44
CA CYS A 426 -10.43 3.94 -5.92
C CYS A 426 -11.76 4.15 -5.21
N ALA A 427 -12.00 3.46 -4.11
CA ALA A 427 -13.16 3.71 -3.25
C ALA A 427 -13.14 5.15 -2.71
N PHE A 428 -14.30 5.70 -2.40
CA PHE A 428 -14.37 6.90 -1.58
C PHE A 428 -13.71 6.63 -0.22
N PRO A 429 -12.86 7.54 0.28
CA PRO A 429 -12.16 7.31 1.54
C PRO A 429 -13.17 7.09 2.68
N SER A 430 -12.87 6.17 3.58
CA SER A 430 -13.55 6.09 4.87
C SER A 430 -13.43 7.41 5.64
N ASN A 431 -14.21 7.60 6.68
CA ASN A 431 -14.06 8.80 7.51
C ASN A 431 -12.66 8.90 8.09
N PHE A 432 -12.08 7.75 8.51
CA PHE A 432 -10.71 7.71 9.00
C PHE A 432 -9.71 8.19 7.94
N ASP A 433 -9.71 7.62 6.74
CA ASP A 433 -8.80 8.06 5.67
C ASP A 433 -9.09 9.49 5.20
N ALA A 434 -10.36 9.93 5.21
CA ALA A 434 -10.69 11.31 4.87
C ALA A 434 -10.05 12.29 5.85
N ASP A 435 -10.14 12.03 7.15
CA ASP A 435 -9.57 12.84 8.22
C ASP A 435 -8.03 12.76 8.23
N TYR A 436 -7.50 11.54 8.11
CA TYR A 436 -6.06 11.27 8.14
C TYR A 436 -5.35 11.89 6.95
N CYS A 437 -5.85 11.69 5.73
CA CYS A 437 -5.26 12.26 4.52
C CYS A 437 -5.32 13.79 4.52
N TYR A 438 -6.44 14.36 4.93
CA TYR A 438 -6.57 15.81 5.06
C TYR A 438 -5.58 16.36 6.09
N SER A 439 -5.40 15.64 7.20
CA SER A 439 -4.42 15.99 8.25
C SER A 439 -2.98 15.90 7.76
N LEU A 440 -2.65 14.85 6.95
CA LEU A 440 -1.32 14.71 6.34
C LEU A 440 -1.01 15.89 5.42
N GLY A 441 -1.94 16.28 4.55
CA GLY A 441 -1.76 17.41 3.64
C GLY A 441 -1.63 18.75 4.38
N TYR A 442 -2.45 18.97 5.39
CA TYR A 442 -2.34 20.16 6.24
C TYR A 442 -0.99 20.21 6.95
N ASN A 443 -0.53 19.06 7.44
CA ASN A 443 0.77 18.92 8.12
C ASN A 443 1.96 19.09 7.16
N GLU A 444 1.85 18.70 5.89
CA GLU A 444 2.87 18.96 4.85
C GLU A 444 3.13 20.46 4.70
N PHE A 445 2.06 21.26 4.67
CA PHE A 445 2.20 22.70 4.65
C PHE A 445 2.95 23.22 5.89
N MET A 446 2.68 22.66 7.07
CA MET A 446 3.39 23.06 8.29
C MET A 446 4.89 22.75 8.18
N LEU A 447 5.26 21.56 7.69
CA LEU A 447 6.66 21.20 7.46
C LEU A 447 7.35 22.18 6.49
N ILE A 448 6.68 22.53 5.39
CA ILE A 448 7.17 23.51 4.42
C ILE A 448 7.37 24.88 5.08
N GLN A 449 6.37 25.35 5.81
CA GLN A 449 6.40 26.69 6.44
C GLN A 449 7.53 26.83 7.46
N TYR A 450 7.87 25.73 8.16
CA TYR A 450 8.97 25.68 9.12
C TYR A 450 10.34 25.34 8.50
N GLY A 451 10.42 25.16 7.18
CA GLY A 451 11.68 25.02 6.45
C GLY A 451 12.27 23.60 6.45
N TYR A 452 11.46 22.56 6.71
CA TYR A 452 11.92 21.17 6.68
C TYR A 452 12.10 20.67 5.25
N ASN A 453 13.16 19.91 5.01
CA ASN A 453 13.49 19.30 3.71
C ASN A 453 13.91 17.84 3.90
N GLY A 454 13.41 16.93 3.06
CA GLY A 454 13.66 15.49 3.15
C GLY A 454 12.88 14.81 4.29
N TYR A 455 11.75 15.37 4.65
CA TYR A 455 10.86 14.83 5.70
C TYR A 455 9.66 14.14 5.11
N LEU A 456 9.17 13.12 5.84
CA LEU A 456 7.87 12.49 5.63
C LEU A 456 6.85 13.16 6.57
N SER A 457 5.68 13.52 6.04
CA SER A 457 4.55 13.98 6.85
C SER A 457 4.10 12.84 7.77
N LYS A 458 3.97 13.14 9.07
CA LYS A 458 3.67 12.19 10.12
C LYS A 458 2.47 12.68 10.92
N VAL A 459 1.48 11.82 11.08
CA VAL A 459 0.39 11.98 12.05
C VAL A 459 0.29 10.66 12.82
N SER A 460 0.39 10.73 14.12
CA SER A 460 0.42 9.58 15.03
C SER A 460 -0.69 9.65 16.07
N ASN A 461 -0.79 8.63 16.92
CA ASN A 461 -1.86 8.43 17.88
C ASN A 461 -3.21 8.16 17.21
N LEU A 462 -3.15 7.42 16.09
CA LEU A 462 -4.27 7.21 15.15
C LEU A 462 -5.40 6.33 15.69
N SER A 463 -5.17 5.57 16.78
CA SER A 463 -6.22 4.82 17.47
C SER A 463 -7.17 5.71 18.28
N LYS A 464 -6.83 6.99 18.47
CA LYS A 464 -7.62 7.96 19.21
C LYS A 464 -8.47 8.84 18.27
N PRO A 465 -9.47 9.60 18.80
CA PRO A 465 -10.18 10.60 18.00
C PRO A 465 -9.22 11.59 17.35
N ALA A 466 -9.56 12.09 16.16
CA ALA A 466 -8.68 12.94 15.35
C ALA A 466 -8.18 14.19 16.09
N GLU A 467 -8.95 14.71 17.04
CA GLU A 467 -8.56 15.84 17.89
C GLU A 467 -7.32 15.56 18.76
N GLU A 468 -7.08 14.28 19.09
CA GLU A 468 -5.97 13.81 19.91
C GLU A 468 -4.76 13.34 19.09
N TRP A 469 -4.87 13.35 17.77
CA TRP A 469 -3.75 12.99 16.89
C TRP A 469 -2.61 14.00 17.02
N VAL A 470 -1.38 13.51 16.79
CA VAL A 470 -0.16 14.29 16.91
C VAL A 470 0.47 14.47 15.54
N ALA A 471 0.50 15.69 15.05
CA ALA A 471 1.12 16.06 13.78
C ALA A 471 2.61 16.35 13.96
N GLY A 472 3.42 16.03 12.96
CA GLY A 472 4.85 16.26 12.97
C GLY A 472 5.53 15.76 11.70
N GLY A 473 6.81 15.47 11.79
CA GLY A 473 7.58 14.96 10.67
C GLY A 473 8.79 14.15 11.12
N MET A 474 9.20 13.25 10.25
CA MET A 474 10.43 12.51 10.43
C MET A 474 11.28 12.53 9.15
N PRO A 475 12.62 12.50 9.24
CA PRO A 475 13.46 12.35 8.06
C PRO A 475 13.15 11.06 7.32
N ILE A 476 12.99 11.13 5.99
CA ILE A 476 12.70 9.94 5.16
C ILE A 476 13.83 8.90 5.32
N THR A 477 15.06 9.35 5.47
CA THR A 477 16.23 8.50 5.65
C THR A 477 16.16 7.57 6.87
N LYS A 478 15.31 7.87 7.87
CA LYS A 478 15.06 6.99 9.03
C LYS A 478 14.51 5.62 8.60
N MET A 479 13.71 5.55 7.53
CA MET A 479 13.12 4.31 7.03
C MET A 479 14.01 3.54 6.06
N MET A 480 15.22 4.02 5.74
CA MET A 480 16.02 3.48 4.64
C MET A 480 16.99 2.38 5.07
N ASN A 481 17.29 1.54 4.09
CA ASN A 481 18.40 0.58 4.09
C ASN A 481 18.99 0.49 2.66
N ILE A 482 20.04 -0.33 2.49
CA ILE A 482 20.57 -0.66 1.16
C ILE A 482 20.03 -2.01 0.71
N GLU A 483 19.50 -2.07 -0.51
CA GLU A 483 19.13 -3.31 -1.18
C GLU A 483 19.87 -3.46 -2.50
N ARG A 484 20.22 -4.70 -2.84
CA ARG A 484 20.79 -5.00 -4.14
C ARG A 484 19.66 -5.11 -5.17
N ARG A 485 19.60 -4.13 -6.08
CA ARG A 485 18.60 -4.08 -7.18
C ARG A 485 19.33 -3.96 -8.51
N ASN A 486 19.01 -4.83 -9.46
CA ASN A 486 19.66 -4.86 -10.80
C ASN A 486 21.20 -4.91 -10.75
N GLY A 487 21.75 -5.63 -9.78
CA GLY A 487 23.19 -5.77 -9.63
C GLY A 487 23.90 -4.61 -8.91
N GLU A 488 23.20 -3.56 -8.53
CA GLU A 488 23.70 -2.38 -7.83
C GLU A 488 23.12 -2.25 -6.42
N ASP A 489 23.89 -1.71 -5.50
CA ASP A 489 23.45 -1.35 -4.15
C ASP A 489 22.68 -0.03 -4.22
N LYS A 490 21.37 -0.05 -3.91
CA LYS A 490 20.49 1.14 -3.96
C LYS A 490 19.86 1.43 -2.60
N PRO A 491 19.78 2.73 -2.20
CA PRO A 491 19.02 3.11 -1.03
C PRO A 491 17.52 2.92 -1.31
N VAL A 492 16.81 2.32 -0.37
CA VAL A 492 15.38 2.07 -0.46
C VAL A 492 14.73 2.23 0.91
N ILE A 493 13.45 2.58 0.94
CA ILE A 493 12.65 2.47 2.16
C ILE A 493 12.39 1.00 2.42
N LYS A 494 12.70 0.54 3.64
CA LYS A 494 12.46 -0.84 4.07
C LYS A 494 10.97 -1.07 4.24
N LYS A 495 10.47 -2.10 3.58
CA LYS A 495 9.07 -2.54 3.72
C LYS A 495 8.83 -3.21 5.07
N ALA A 496 7.69 -2.89 5.69
CA ALA A 496 7.21 -3.58 6.87
C ALA A 496 6.48 -4.86 6.47
N LEU A 497 6.89 -5.98 7.03
CA LEU A 497 6.22 -7.26 6.90
C LEU A 497 5.27 -7.47 8.10
N VAL A 498 4.35 -8.42 7.98
CA VAL A 498 3.54 -8.85 9.13
C VAL A 498 4.47 -9.48 10.17
N GLU A 499 4.48 -8.92 11.37
CA GLU A 499 5.26 -9.44 12.50
C GLU A 499 4.55 -10.64 13.10
N LEU A 500 5.17 -11.84 13.00
CA LEU A 500 4.58 -13.08 13.50
C LEU A 500 4.57 -13.19 15.03
N ASP A 501 5.29 -12.33 15.71
CA ASP A 501 5.24 -12.15 17.17
C ASP A 501 4.42 -10.92 17.60
N GLY A 502 3.94 -10.13 16.62
CA GLY A 502 3.09 -8.97 16.82
C GLY A 502 1.69 -9.34 17.31
N LYS A 503 1.07 -8.43 18.07
CA LYS A 503 -0.26 -8.63 18.65
C LYS A 503 -1.36 -8.99 17.63
N PRO A 504 -1.45 -8.34 16.46
CA PRO A 504 -2.48 -8.69 15.47
C PRO A 504 -2.36 -10.12 14.98
N PHE A 505 -1.14 -10.57 14.61
CA PHE A 505 -0.93 -11.94 14.17
C PHE A 505 -1.16 -12.95 15.30
N LYS A 506 -0.71 -12.66 16.52
CA LYS A 506 -0.96 -13.55 17.68
C LYS A 506 -2.45 -13.69 18.00
N PHE A 507 -3.24 -12.64 17.84
CA PHE A 507 -4.69 -12.74 17.97
C PHE A 507 -5.28 -13.64 16.87
N PHE A 508 -4.88 -13.45 15.62
CA PHE A 508 -5.28 -14.33 14.52
C PHE A 508 -4.88 -15.79 14.77
N GLU A 509 -3.60 -16.04 15.12
CA GLU A 509 -3.06 -17.37 15.39
C GLU A 509 -3.84 -18.11 16.49
N ALA A 510 -4.22 -17.40 17.55
CA ALA A 510 -4.97 -17.99 18.68
C ALA A 510 -6.41 -18.39 18.34
N ASN A 511 -7.00 -17.80 17.28
CA ASN A 511 -8.40 -18.00 16.95
C ASN A 511 -8.63 -18.81 15.66
N ARG A 512 -7.67 -18.82 14.73
CA ARG A 512 -7.84 -19.36 13.37
C ARG A 512 -8.24 -20.84 13.34
N ASP A 513 -7.78 -21.68 14.28
CA ASP A 513 -8.13 -23.11 14.31
C ASP A 513 -9.62 -23.31 14.62
N THR A 514 -10.20 -22.45 15.46
CA THR A 514 -11.64 -22.40 15.70
C THR A 514 -12.38 -21.88 14.46
N TRP A 515 -11.91 -20.79 13.85
CA TRP A 515 -12.52 -20.25 12.65
C TRP A 515 -12.48 -21.24 11.48
N ALA A 516 -11.41 -22.04 11.37
CA ALA A 516 -11.25 -23.03 10.30
C ALA A 516 -12.39 -24.04 10.25
N VAL A 517 -12.93 -24.47 11.40
CA VAL A 517 -13.96 -25.51 11.49
C VAL A 517 -15.35 -24.97 11.79
N GLU A 518 -15.45 -23.85 12.49
CA GLU A 518 -16.72 -23.24 12.86
C GLU A 518 -17.15 -22.18 11.83
N THR A 519 -18.40 -21.78 11.90
CA THR A 519 -18.93 -20.64 11.13
C THR A 519 -18.91 -19.41 12.04
N ALA A 520 -17.71 -18.88 12.26
CA ALA A 520 -17.44 -17.77 13.18
C ALA A 520 -17.56 -16.38 12.52
N TYR A 521 -18.10 -16.34 11.31
CA TYR A 521 -18.14 -15.16 10.44
C TYR A 521 -18.67 -13.90 11.13
N THR A 522 -18.01 -12.78 10.89
CA THR A 522 -18.48 -11.44 11.22
C THR A 522 -18.79 -10.66 9.95
N TYR A 523 -19.78 -9.78 10.03
CA TYR A 523 -20.26 -9.03 8.89
C TYR A 523 -20.11 -7.54 9.15
N PRO A 524 -18.99 -6.91 8.73
CA PRO A 524 -18.71 -5.50 9.05
C PRO A 524 -19.78 -4.54 8.52
N GLY A 525 -20.41 -4.89 7.39
CA GLY A 525 -21.35 -4.02 6.71
C GLY A 525 -20.69 -2.92 5.89
N ALA A 526 -21.49 -2.02 5.37
CA ALA A 526 -21.04 -0.96 4.48
C ALA A 526 -20.21 0.10 5.21
N ILE A 527 -19.23 0.67 4.49
CA ILE A 527 -18.48 1.83 4.96
C ILE A 527 -19.46 2.98 5.26
N GLN A 528 -19.38 3.53 6.46
CA GLN A 528 -20.17 4.68 6.89
C GLN A 528 -19.39 5.97 6.69
N TYR A 529 -20.06 6.99 6.13
CA TYR A 529 -19.50 8.34 5.99
C TYR A 529 -20.03 9.31 7.05
N TYR A 530 -21.24 9.03 7.55
CA TYR A 530 -21.90 9.80 8.59
C TYR A 530 -22.48 8.86 9.64
N GLY A 531 -22.38 9.24 10.88
CA GLY A 531 -22.92 8.47 12.00
C GLY A 531 -22.17 8.74 13.29
N PRO A 532 -22.44 7.96 14.34
CA PRO A 532 -21.72 8.07 15.59
C PRO A 532 -20.22 7.82 15.41
N THR A 533 -19.39 8.68 15.99
CA THR A 533 -17.92 8.60 15.93
C THR A 533 -17.40 7.21 16.31
N GLU A 534 -18.04 6.59 17.31
CA GLU A 534 -17.68 5.28 17.84
C GLU A 534 -17.82 4.13 16.83
N VAL A 535 -18.52 4.33 15.72
CA VAL A 535 -18.71 3.32 14.67
C VAL A 535 -18.23 3.75 13.30
N CYS A 536 -18.16 5.06 13.04
CA CYS A 536 -17.80 5.57 11.70
C CYS A 536 -16.33 5.97 11.58
N ASP A 537 -15.71 6.35 12.70
CA ASP A 537 -14.37 6.94 12.72
C ASP A 537 -13.31 5.99 13.32
N LEU A 538 -13.66 4.71 13.50
CA LEU A 538 -12.72 3.71 14.00
C LEU A 538 -11.54 3.52 13.04
N THR A 539 -10.37 3.32 13.61
CA THR A 539 -9.17 2.97 12.85
C THR A 539 -9.15 1.47 12.49
N THR A 540 -8.05 1.02 11.87
CA THR A 540 -7.87 -0.40 11.52
C THR A 540 -7.84 -1.29 12.75
N ARG A 541 -8.35 -2.52 12.61
CA ARG A 541 -8.34 -3.51 13.71
C ARG A 541 -6.93 -3.86 14.14
N THR A 542 -6.00 -3.94 13.18
CA THR A 542 -4.58 -4.17 13.48
C THR A 542 -4.01 -3.07 14.36
N LEU A 543 -4.28 -1.80 14.03
CA LEU A 543 -3.80 -0.68 14.83
C LEU A 543 -4.43 -0.67 16.22
N ALA A 544 -5.73 -0.93 16.33
CA ALA A 544 -6.41 -1.04 17.62
C ALA A 544 -5.77 -2.15 18.49
N LEU A 545 -5.53 -3.34 17.93
CA LEU A 545 -4.87 -4.45 18.62
C LEU A 545 -3.42 -4.13 19.00
N GLU A 546 -2.67 -3.47 18.13
CA GLU A 546 -1.30 -3.03 18.44
C GLU A 546 -1.27 -2.08 19.63
N LYS A 547 -2.26 -1.23 19.75
CA LYS A 547 -2.41 -0.29 20.88
C LYS A 547 -2.99 -0.95 22.14
N GLY A 548 -3.52 -2.18 22.04
CA GLY A 548 -4.08 -2.94 23.16
C GLY A 548 -5.54 -2.66 23.45
N GLU A 549 -6.26 -2.24 22.42
CA GLU A 549 -7.70 -1.93 22.43
C GLU A 549 -8.57 -3.07 21.90
#